data_f18b0f6219f17fc68070732235395517
#
_entry.id   f18b0f6219f17fc68070732235395517
#
_cell.length_a   1.000
_cell.length_b   1.000
_cell.length_c   1.000
_cell.angle_alpha   90.00
_cell.angle_beta   90.00
_cell.angle_gamma   90.00
#
_symmetry.space_group_name_H-M   'P 1'
#
loop_
_entity.id
_entity.type
_entity.pdbx_description
1 polymer ?
#
loop_
_entity_poly.entity_id
_entity_poly.type
_entity_poly.pdbx_seq_one_letter_code
_entity_poly.pdbx_strand_id
1 'polypeptide(L)'
;MSTDSADEQVGKVKPKFRGPVMFRRERKPGVRTADRNLLDTRQDSDWVHTDPWRVLRIQAEFVEGFGALAEIPPAVTVFGSARTGPDHPEYVAGREIGAALSRAGFAVITGGGPGAMEAANRGCSEGGGYSIGLGIELPFEQGLNEWVDLGINFRY
;
A
#
# COMPACT_ATOMS: atom_id res chain seq x y z
N MET A 1 -22.72 57.33 -8.26
CA MET A 1 -22.85 55.94 -7.71
C MET A 1 -22.00 55.06 -8.59
N SER A 2 -20.75 54.91 -8.20
CA SER A 2 -19.76 54.06 -8.88
C SER A 2 -19.67 52.73 -8.12
N THR A 3 -19.97 51.65 -8.78
CA THR A 3 -19.74 50.30 -8.28
C THR A 3 -18.37 49.87 -8.75
N ASP A 4 -17.47 49.87 -7.82
CA ASP A 4 -16.09 49.40 -7.98
C ASP A 4 -16.12 47.87 -7.96
N SER A 5 -15.90 47.25 -9.12
CA SER A 5 -15.72 45.80 -9.26
C SER A 5 -14.25 45.48 -9.06
N ALA A 6 -13.90 45.07 -7.85
CA ALA A 6 -12.59 44.54 -7.56
C ALA A 6 -12.44 43.18 -8.22
N ASP A 7 -11.81 43.16 -9.37
CA ASP A 7 -11.32 41.95 -10.03
C ASP A 7 -10.12 41.41 -9.22
N GLU A 8 -10.40 40.40 -8.41
CA GLU A 8 -9.41 39.68 -7.58
C GLU A 8 -8.54 38.81 -8.52
N GLN A 9 -7.44 39.39 -8.99
CA GLN A 9 -6.41 38.67 -9.75
C GLN A 9 -5.77 37.60 -8.84
N VAL A 10 -6.26 36.38 -8.93
CA VAL A 10 -5.61 35.20 -8.35
C VAL A 10 -4.26 35.02 -9.07
N GLY A 11 -3.22 35.54 -8.46
CA GLY A 11 -1.86 35.47 -8.96
C GLY A 11 -1.46 34.01 -9.21
N LYS A 12 -1.17 33.67 -10.46
CA LYS A 12 -0.64 32.35 -10.84
C LYS A 12 0.70 32.11 -10.12
N VAL A 13 0.69 31.21 -9.13
CA VAL A 13 1.90 30.80 -8.42
C VAL A 13 2.86 30.16 -9.42
N LYS A 14 4.05 30.72 -9.56
CA LYS A 14 5.10 30.17 -10.43
C LYS A 14 5.55 28.81 -9.88
N PRO A 15 5.66 27.79 -10.72
CA PRO A 15 6.13 26.47 -10.26
C PRO A 15 7.61 26.54 -9.87
N LYS A 16 7.95 25.89 -8.76
CA LYS A 16 9.35 25.65 -8.34
C LYS A 16 9.77 24.28 -8.78
N PHE A 17 10.99 24.12 -9.29
CA PHE A 17 11.56 22.85 -9.71
C PHE A 17 12.68 22.41 -8.77
N ARG A 18 12.71 21.12 -8.41
CA ARG A 18 13.86 20.44 -7.81
C ARG A 18 14.20 19.24 -8.68
N GLY A 19 15.24 19.37 -9.51
CA GLY A 19 15.53 18.36 -10.53
C GLY A 19 14.33 18.14 -11.45
N PRO A 20 13.89 16.89 -11.68
CA PRO A 20 12.74 16.57 -12.53
C PRO A 20 11.37 16.85 -11.88
N VAL A 21 11.33 17.24 -10.60
CA VAL A 21 10.09 17.39 -9.84
C VAL A 21 9.61 18.83 -9.85
N MET A 22 8.35 19.03 -10.25
CA MET A 22 7.69 20.32 -10.30
C MET A 22 6.71 20.48 -9.13
N PHE A 23 6.86 21.58 -8.37
CA PHE A 23 5.94 21.96 -7.29
C PHE A 23 5.10 23.16 -7.72
N ARG A 24 3.79 23.01 -7.88
CA ARG A 24 2.86 24.12 -8.16
C ARG A 24 2.31 24.78 -6.91
N ARG A 25 2.26 24.05 -5.81
CA ARG A 25 1.83 24.57 -4.49
C ARG A 25 2.67 23.90 -3.41
N GLU A 26 3.22 24.68 -2.51
CA GLU A 26 3.73 24.15 -1.24
C GLU A 26 2.52 23.81 -0.37
N ARG A 27 2.40 22.57 0.06
CA ARG A 27 1.39 22.19 1.06
C ARG A 27 1.70 22.93 2.36
N LYS A 28 0.81 23.81 2.79
CA LYS A 28 0.90 24.38 4.14
C LYS A 28 0.77 23.23 5.16
N PRO A 29 1.68 23.11 6.12
CA PRO A 29 1.54 22.15 7.19
C PRO A 29 0.37 22.59 8.08
N GLY A 30 -0.78 21.95 8.03
CA GLY A 30 -1.90 22.43 8.84
C GLY A 30 -3.10 21.51 9.00
N VAL A 31 -3.31 20.51 8.18
CA VAL A 31 -4.43 19.60 8.35
C VAL A 31 -3.91 18.19 8.60
N ARG A 32 -4.00 17.74 9.85
CA ARG A 32 -3.67 16.36 10.24
C ARG A 32 -4.87 15.47 9.96
N THR A 33 -4.73 14.57 8.99
CA THR A 33 -5.64 13.45 8.80
C THR A 33 -5.12 12.23 9.57
N ALA A 34 -6.00 11.27 9.89
CA ALA A 34 -5.62 10.03 10.56
C ALA A 34 -4.53 9.25 9.79
N ASP A 35 -4.61 9.25 8.46
CA ASP A 35 -3.59 8.65 7.57
C ASP A 35 -2.23 9.33 7.66
N ARG A 36 -2.22 10.63 7.99
CA ARG A 36 -0.97 11.35 8.22
C ARG A 36 -0.29 10.97 9.52
N ASN A 37 -1.04 10.52 10.53
CA ASN A 37 -0.45 10.00 11.77
C ASN A 37 0.18 8.61 11.58
N LEU A 38 -0.31 7.82 10.65
CA LEU A 38 0.31 6.54 10.24
C LEU A 38 1.62 6.78 9.46
N LEU A 39 1.69 7.89 8.71
CA LEU A 39 2.88 8.28 7.95
C LEU A 39 3.80 9.23 8.72
N ASP A 40 3.35 9.77 9.88
CA ASP A 40 4.10 10.69 10.72
C ASP A 40 4.97 9.92 11.74
N THR A 41 5.79 9.02 11.23
CA THR A 41 7.06 8.79 11.92
C THR A 41 7.83 10.09 11.75
N ARG A 42 7.64 11.00 12.70
CA ARG A 42 8.34 12.26 12.75
C ARG A 42 9.82 12.05 12.93
N GLN A 43 10.43 11.71 11.84
CA GLN A 43 11.79 12.10 11.62
C GLN A 43 11.72 13.13 10.51
N ASP A 44 12.18 14.33 10.80
CA ASP A 44 12.34 15.39 9.85
C ASP A 44 12.85 14.83 8.53
N SER A 45 12.47 15.47 7.40
CA SER A 45 13.00 15.15 6.05
C SER A 45 14.54 15.12 5.99
N ASP A 46 15.19 15.27 7.10
CA ASP A 46 16.61 15.20 7.37
C ASP A 46 17.22 13.83 7.04
N TRP A 47 16.41 12.74 7.02
CA TRP A 47 16.92 11.43 6.63
C TRP A 47 17.47 11.39 5.19
N VAL A 48 16.93 12.23 4.30
CA VAL A 48 17.45 12.35 2.92
C VAL A 48 18.89 12.88 2.93
N HIS A 49 19.23 13.65 3.94
CA HIS A 49 20.55 14.27 4.11
C HIS A 49 21.45 13.47 5.06
N THR A 50 20.86 12.78 6.04
CA THR A 50 21.59 12.04 7.08
C THR A 50 21.76 10.56 6.75
N ASP A 51 20.87 9.96 5.95
CA ASP A 51 20.94 8.55 5.53
C ASP A 51 20.73 8.38 4.01
N PRO A 52 21.68 8.78 3.17
CA PRO A 52 21.58 8.58 1.72
C PRO A 52 21.52 7.09 1.33
N TRP A 53 22.03 6.20 2.20
CA TRP A 53 22.00 4.74 2.01
C TRP A 53 20.60 4.14 2.14
N ARG A 54 19.66 4.86 2.75
CA ARG A 54 18.26 4.42 2.85
C ARG A 54 17.63 4.19 1.48
N VAL A 55 17.93 5.04 0.50
CA VAL A 55 17.43 4.88 -0.87
C VAL A 55 17.93 3.58 -1.48
N LEU A 56 19.19 3.22 -1.25
CA LEU A 56 19.75 1.96 -1.74
C LEU A 56 19.11 0.74 -1.05
N ARG A 57 18.79 0.84 0.24
CA ARG A 57 18.05 -0.23 0.94
C ARG A 57 16.64 -0.39 0.41
N ILE A 58 15.93 0.70 0.13
CA ILE A 58 14.61 0.66 -0.52
C ILE A 58 14.71 -0.04 -1.88
N GLN A 59 15.71 0.33 -2.70
CA GLN A 59 15.93 -0.31 -3.99
C GLN A 59 16.23 -1.80 -3.85
N ALA A 60 17.05 -2.20 -2.87
CA ALA A 60 17.37 -3.59 -2.62
C ALA A 60 16.13 -4.41 -2.25
N GLU A 61 15.23 -3.90 -1.41
CA GLU A 61 13.96 -4.57 -1.08
C GLU A 61 13.08 -4.77 -2.31
N PHE A 62 13.00 -3.78 -3.20
CA PHE A 62 12.27 -3.93 -4.45
C PHE A 62 12.90 -4.95 -5.38
N VAL A 63 14.23 -4.97 -5.49
CA VAL A 63 14.94 -5.98 -6.31
C VAL A 63 14.68 -7.39 -5.78
N GLU A 64 14.74 -7.60 -4.47
CA GLU A 64 14.38 -8.87 -3.83
C GLU A 64 12.93 -9.24 -4.08
N GLY A 65 12.00 -8.28 -3.91
CA GLY A 65 10.59 -8.48 -4.16
C GLY A 65 10.30 -8.90 -5.60
N PHE A 66 10.87 -8.21 -6.59
CA PHE A 66 10.74 -8.60 -7.99
C PHE A 66 11.36 -9.97 -8.27
N GLY A 67 12.51 -10.28 -7.68
CA GLY A 67 13.15 -11.59 -7.79
C GLY A 67 12.27 -12.71 -7.24
N ALA A 68 11.69 -12.53 -6.06
CA ALA A 68 10.80 -13.51 -5.44
C ALA A 68 9.50 -13.74 -6.23
N LEU A 69 9.03 -12.72 -6.96
CA LEU A 69 7.80 -12.79 -7.76
C LEU A 69 8.05 -13.17 -9.23
N ALA A 70 9.29 -13.34 -9.67
CA ALA A 70 9.61 -13.53 -11.09
C ALA A 70 9.05 -14.83 -11.68
N GLU A 71 8.89 -15.86 -10.86
CA GLU A 71 8.48 -17.21 -11.30
C GLU A 71 7.10 -17.63 -10.81
N ILE A 72 6.30 -16.70 -10.26
CA ILE A 72 4.93 -17.02 -9.84
C ILE A 72 4.01 -17.26 -11.04
N PRO A 73 2.97 -18.08 -10.92
CA PRO A 73 1.95 -18.20 -11.96
C PRO A 73 1.19 -16.89 -12.13
N PRO A 74 0.38 -16.74 -13.20
CA PRO A 74 -0.50 -15.59 -13.34
C PRO A 74 -1.27 -15.35 -12.04
N ALA A 75 -1.31 -14.11 -11.59
CA ALA A 75 -1.84 -13.78 -10.27
C ALA A 75 -2.91 -12.69 -10.34
N VAL A 76 -3.85 -12.75 -9.40
CA VAL A 76 -4.88 -11.73 -9.18
C VAL A 76 -4.69 -11.11 -7.80
N THR A 77 -4.67 -9.78 -7.76
CA THR A 77 -4.57 -9.06 -6.49
C THR A 77 -5.96 -8.77 -5.91
N VAL A 78 -6.14 -9.08 -4.64
CA VAL A 78 -7.37 -8.83 -3.89
C VAL A 78 -7.10 -7.81 -2.78
N PHE A 79 -7.87 -6.72 -2.79
CA PHE A 79 -7.86 -5.68 -1.76
C PHE A 79 -9.16 -5.70 -0.97
N GLY A 80 -9.07 -5.39 0.32
CA GLY A 80 -10.24 -5.30 1.17
C GLY A 80 -9.92 -4.83 2.58
N SER A 81 -10.96 -4.70 3.41
CA SER A 81 -10.85 -4.21 4.78
C SER A 81 -10.17 -5.21 5.70
N ALA A 82 -9.20 -4.75 6.50
CA ALA A 82 -8.58 -5.52 7.58
C ALA A 82 -9.54 -5.79 8.77
N ARG A 83 -10.69 -5.11 8.81
CA ARG A 83 -11.65 -5.17 9.93
C ARG A 83 -12.80 -6.15 9.69
N THR A 84 -12.86 -6.77 8.54
CA THR A 84 -13.91 -7.74 8.19
C THR A 84 -13.73 -9.01 9.01
N GLY A 85 -14.67 -9.30 9.91
CA GLY A 85 -14.62 -10.49 10.76
C GLY A 85 -14.96 -11.78 10.00
N PRO A 86 -14.57 -12.97 10.52
CA PRO A 86 -14.78 -14.25 9.84
C PRO A 86 -16.24 -14.59 9.52
N ASP A 87 -17.18 -14.09 10.34
CA ASP A 87 -18.63 -14.33 10.17
C ASP A 87 -19.31 -13.32 9.24
N HIS A 88 -18.54 -12.31 8.75
CA HIS A 88 -19.09 -11.28 7.89
C HIS A 88 -19.30 -11.81 6.47
N PRO A 89 -20.40 -11.49 5.78
CA PRO A 89 -20.64 -11.93 4.40
C PRO A 89 -19.51 -11.63 3.42
N GLU A 90 -18.84 -10.48 3.58
CA GLU A 90 -17.68 -10.12 2.76
C GLU A 90 -16.46 -11.01 3.00
N TYR A 91 -16.25 -11.52 4.23
CA TYR A 91 -15.20 -12.50 4.51
C TYR A 91 -15.49 -13.81 3.77
N VAL A 92 -16.72 -14.31 3.88
CA VAL A 92 -17.15 -15.52 3.17
C VAL A 92 -16.96 -15.36 1.67
N ALA A 93 -17.43 -14.25 1.10
CA ALA A 93 -17.26 -13.93 -0.33
C ALA A 93 -15.78 -13.84 -0.73
N GLY A 94 -14.94 -13.19 0.08
CA GLY A 94 -13.49 -13.11 -0.15
C GLY A 94 -12.82 -14.49 -0.19
N ARG A 95 -13.20 -15.38 0.73
CA ARG A 95 -12.72 -16.78 0.76
C ARG A 95 -13.18 -17.56 -0.46
N GLU A 96 -14.44 -17.42 -0.87
CA GLU A 96 -14.97 -18.07 -2.08
C GLU A 96 -14.25 -17.57 -3.36
N ILE A 97 -13.98 -16.26 -3.46
CA ILE A 97 -13.22 -15.67 -4.55
C ILE A 97 -11.80 -16.25 -4.59
N GLY A 98 -11.10 -16.29 -3.46
CA GLY A 98 -9.76 -16.87 -3.38
C GLY A 98 -9.73 -18.32 -3.86
N ALA A 99 -10.69 -19.14 -3.41
CA ALA A 99 -10.82 -20.53 -3.84
C ALA A 99 -11.17 -20.66 -5.34
N ALA A 100 -12.01 -19.77 -5.86
CA ALA A 100 -12.36 -19.79 -7.29
C ALA A 100 -11.17 -19.42 -8.18
N LEU A 101 -10.39 -18.39 -7.79
CA LEU A 101 -9.17 -17.99 -8.48
C LEU A 101 -8.14 -19.12 -8.50
N SER A 102 -7.91 -19.76 -7.36
CA SER A 102 -7.04 -20.92 -7.24
C SER A 102 -7.42 -22.05 -8.20
N ARG A 103 -8.71 -22.43 -8.20
CA ARG A 103 -9.21 -23.47 -9.13
C ARG A 103 -9.09 -23.07 -10.61
N ALA A 104 -9.07 -21.77 -10.90
CA ALA A 104 -8.86 -21.26 -12.25
C ALA A 104 -7.35 -21.17 -12.63
N GLY A 105 -6.43 -21.58 -11.74
CA GLY A 105 -5.00 -21.61 -11.98
C GLY A 105 -4.28 -20.30 -11.70
N PHE A 106 -4.91 -19.36 -11.00
CA PHE A 106 -4.30 -18.11 -10.59
C PHE A 106 -3.73 -18.19 -9.16
N ALA A 107 -2.58 -17.56 -8.96
CA ALA A 107 -2.15 -17.20 -7.61
C ALA A 107 -2.98 -16.02 -7.08
N VAL A 108 -3.08 -15.89 -5.77
CA VAL A 108 -3.75 -14.75 -5.13
C VAL A 108 -2.73 -13.92 -4.37
N ILE A 109 -2.69 -12.63 -4.67
CA ILE A 109 -1.84 -11.65 -3.98
C ILE A 109 -2.73 -10.75 -3.12
N THR A 110 -2.35 -10.55 -1.85
CA THR A 110 -2.99 -9.59 -0.95
C THR A 110 -1.93 -8.77 -0.20
N GLY A 111 -2.37 -7.85 0.65
CA GLY A 111 -1.48 -7.20 1.64
C GLY A 111 -1.04 -8.11 2.78
N GLY A 112 -1.51 -9.35 2.85
CA GLY A 112 -1.14 -10.33 3.87
C GLY A 112 -1.71 -10.07 5.27
N GLY A 113 -2.50 -9.00 5.45
CA GLY A 113 -3.12 -8.65 6.73
C GLY A 113 -4.38 -9.48 7.04
N PRO A 114 -5.09 -9.13 8.12
CA PRO A 114 -6.33 -9.80 8.53
C PRO A 114 -7.53 -9.40 7.66
N GLY A 115 -8.69 -9.94 7.98
CA GLY A 115 -9.96 -9.58 7.38
C GLY A 115 -10.15 -10.09 5.95
N ALA A 116 -10.53 -9.24 5.03
CA ALA A 116 -10.78 -9.60 3.64
C ALA A 116 -9.52 -10.14 2.93
N MET A 117 -8.33 -9.65 3.31
CA MET A 117 -7.04 -10.14 2.79
C MET A 117 -6.78 -11.58 3.24
N GLU A 118 -6.96 -11.85 4.54
CA GLU A 118 -6.88 -13.20 5.10
C GLU A 118 -7.89 -14.13 4.44
N ALA A 119 -9.13 -13.68 4.28
CA ALA A 119 -10.17 -14.46 3.63
C ALA A 119 -9.76 -14.94 2.23
N ALA A 120 -9.22 -14.03 1.40
CA ALA A 120 -8.77 -14.36 0.05
C ALA A 120 -7.55 -15.28 0.05
N ASN A 121 -6.57 -15.05 0.92
CA ASN A 121 -5.41 -15.93 1.10
C ASN A 121 -5.85 -17.34 1.54
N ARG A 122 -6.74 -17.42 2.54
CA ARG A 122 -7.30 -18.66 3.04
C ARG A 122 -8.01 -19.44 1.94
N GLY A 123 -8.90 -18.78 1.21
CA GLY A 123 -9.61 -19.43 0.11
C GLY A 123 -8.66 -19.96 -0.97
N CYS A 124 -7.61 -19.21 -1.30
CA CYS A 124 -6.59 -19.63 -2.25
C CYS A 124 -5.84 -20.88 -1.75
N SER A 125 -5.36 -20.88 -0.52
CA SER A 125 -4.66 -22.00 0.11
C SER A 125 -5.53 -23.25 0.20
N GLU A 126 -6.78 -23.11 0.67
CA GLU A 126 -7.76 -24.20 0.72
C GLU A 126 -8.10 -24.78 -0.67
N GLY A 127 -8.04 -23.95 -1.71
CA GLY A 127 -8.21 -24.37 -3.10
C GLY A 127 -6.95 -25.00 -3.72
N GLY A 128 -5.85 -25.10 -2.98
CA GLY A 128 -4.57 -25.65 -3.44
C GLY A 128 -3.77 -24.72 -4.34
N GLY A 129 -4.10 -23.42 -4.36
CA GLY A 129 -3.38 -22.38 -5.12
C GLY A 129 -2.23 -21.77 -4.34
N TYR A 130 -1.48 -20.90 -5.00
CA TYR A 130 -0.33 -20.22 -4.43
C TYR A 130 -0.75 -18.86 -3.83
N SER A 131 -0.63 -18.74 -2.53
CA SER A 131 -1.10 -17.60 -1.74
C SER A 131 0.05 -16.66 -1.38
N ILE A 132 -0.06 -15.38 -1.73
CA ILE A 132 1.03 -14.41 -1.62
C ILE A 132 0.57 -13.21 -0.77
N GLY A 133 1.45 -12.79 0.14
CA GLY A 133 1.26 -11.60 0.96
C GLY A 133 2.34 -10.55 0.70
N LEU A 134 1.94 -9.36 0.24
CA LEU A 134 2.84 -8.21 0.08
C LEU A 134 2.50 -7.19 1.16
N GLY A 135 3.11 -7.33 2.32
CA GLY A 135 2.89 -6.48 3.47
C GLY A 135 3.86 -5.31 3.56
N ILE A 136 3.57 -4.41 4.49
CA ILE A 136 4.48 -3.37 4.95
C ILE A 136 4.68 -3.51 6.45
N GLU A 137 5.86 -3.17 6.94
CA GLU A 137 6.13 -3.18 8.39
C GLU A 137 5.34 -2.04 9.05
N LEU A 138 4.38 -2.37 9.90
CA LEU A 138 3.58 -1.43 10.67
C LEU A 138 3.91 -1.54 12.17
N PRO A 139 3.99 -0.43 12.92
CA PRO A 139 4.44 -0.43 14.32
C PRO A 139 3.62 -1.28 15.28
N PHE A 140 2.39 -1.66 14.91
CA PHE A 140 1.41 -2.31 15.78
C PHE A 140 0.71 -3.53 15.15
N GLU A 141 1.10 -3.96 13.95
CA GLU A 141 0.48 -5.11 13.30
C GLU A 141 1.33 -6.38 13.45
N GLN A 142 0.62 -7.46 13.70
CA GLN A 142 1.16 -8.81 13.71
C GLN A 142 1.39 -9.22 12.25
N GLY A 143 2.58 -9.42 11.81
CA GLY A 143 3.03 -10.01 10.56
C GLY A 143 1.98 -10.45 9.50
N LEU A 144 2.40 -11.25 8.55
CA LEU A 144 1.49 -11.79 7.54
C LEU A 144 0.59 -12.88 8.13
N ASN A 145 -0.65 -13.01 7.59
CA ASN A 145 -1.58 -14.05 8.04
C ASN A 145 -1.04 -15.46 7.72
N GLU A 146 -1.53 -16.46 8.43
CA GLU A 146 -1.07 -17.85 8.39
C GLU A 146 -1.28 -18.59 7.06
N TRP A 147 -2.12 -18.03 6.16
CA TRP A 147 -2.50 -18.61 4.87
C TRP A 147 -1.57 -18.17 3.73
N VAL A 148 -0.54 -17.41 4.01
CA VAL A 148 0.43 -16.90 3.03
C VAL A 148 1.56 -17.90 2.83
N ASP A 149 1.75 -18.37 1.59
CA ASP A 149 2.86 -19.26 1.21
C ASP A 149 4.14 -18.48 0.92
N LEU A 150 4.02 -17.35 0.20
CA LEU A 150 5.12 -16.43 -0.08
C LEU A 150 4.81 -15.07 0.50
N GLY A 151 5.58 -14.65 1.48
CA GLY A 151 5.43 -13.36 2.14
C GLY A 151 6.60 -12.43 1.91
N ILE A 152 6.31 -11.18 1.53
CA ILE A 152 7.30 -10.11 1.45
C ILE A 152 6.80 -8.97 2.34
N ASN A 153 7.61 -8.57 3.31
CA ASN A 153 7.29 -7.47 4.22
C ASN A 153 8.27 -6.33 4.00
N PHE A 154 7.81 -5.26 3.35
CA PHE A 154 8.62 -4.10 3.03
C PHE A 154 8.76 -3.19 4.26
N ARG A 155 9.98 -2.77 4.54
CA ARG A 155 10.31 -1.91 5.70
C ARG A 155 10.28 -0.44 5.40
N TYR A 156 10.51 -0.06 4.14
CA TYR A 156 10.79 1.31 3.77
C TYR A 156 9.75 1.90 2.82
#